data_3a8dc39e3cc811c1748883574096efd9
#
_entry.id   3a8dc39e3cc811c1748883574096efd9
#
_cell.length_a   1.000
_cell.length_b   1.000
_cell.length_c   1.000
_cell.angle_alpha   90.00
_cell.angle_beta   90.00
_cell.angle_gamma   90.00
#
_symmetry.space_group_name_H-M   'P 1'
#
loop_
_entity.id
_entity.type
_entity.pdbx_description
1 polymer ?
#
loop_
_entity_poly.entity_id
_entity_poly.type
_entity_poly.pdbx_seq_one_letter_code
_entity_poly.pdbx_strand_id
1 'polypeptide(L)'
;MNINLENVHLGSNSGPNSFGKKLIKYMSYLNVQFDTNKPDVYLCFIESGKSQYDVPLYQRLDGIYFNTRQNYNTQNANIKRTYKIADGIIFQSEFSKTLITKWFGEHDNTTIIHNGADLEEINSTEPLENSTLDKY
;
A
#
# COMPACT_ATOMS: atom_id res chain seq x y z
N MET A 1 -19.43 2.45 3.79
CA MET A 1 -18.54 2.39 2.61
C MET A 1 -17.90 1.01 2.55
N ASN A 2 -17.91 0.41 1.37
CA ASN A 2 -17.39 -0.94 1.13
C ASN A 2 -16.11 -0.83 0.29
N ILE A 3 -15.00 -1.36 0.79
CA ILE A 3 -13.69 -1.32 0.12
C ILE A 3 -13.27 -2.75 -0.21
N ASN A 4 -12.91 -3.02 -1.45
CA ASN A 4 -12.22 -4.26 -1.78
C ASN A 4 -10.72 -3.99 -1.90
N LEU A 5 -9.95 -4.77 -1.13
CA LEU A 5 -8.49 -4.72 -1.16
C LEU A 5 -7.96 -5.63 -2.26
N GLU A 6 -6.97 -5.14 -3.00
CA GLU A 6 -6.25 -5.95 -3.99
C GLU A 6 -4.75 -6.01 -3.68
N ASN A 7 -4.17 -7.15 -4.00
CA ASN A 7 -2.76 -7.46 -3.75
C ASN A 7 -2.37 -7.38 -2.26
N VAL A 8 -3.30 -7.79 -1.38
CA VAL A 8 -3.08 -7.92 0.07
C VAL A 8 -3.36 -9.36 0.48
N HIS A 9 -2.39 -10.00 1.11
CA HIS A 9 -2.49 -11.37 1.61
C HIS A 9 -2.46 -11.38 3.12
N LEU A 10 -3.63 -11.42 3.75
CA LEU A 10 -3.78 -11.30 5.20
C LEU A 10 -3.08 -12.44 5.99
N GLY A 11 -2.75 -13.55 5.37
CA GLY A 11 -1.96 -14.64 5.96
C GLY A 11 -0.45 -14.38 6.03
N SER A 12 0.06 -13.30 5.45
CA SER A 12 1.48 -12.95 5.38
C SER A 12 1.80 -11.72 6.25
N ASN A 13 3.06 -11.61 6.68
CA ASN A 13 3.57 -10.49 7.49
C ASN A 13 4.51 -9.56 6.69
N SER A 14 4.46 -9.57 5.35
CA SER A 14 5.18 -8.56 4.57
C SER A 14 4.68 -7.13 4.90
N GLY A 15 5.48 -6.11 4.60
CA GLY A 15 5.13 -4.71 4.89
C GLY A 15 3.75 -4.30 4.40
N PRO A 16 3.41 -4.48 3.10
CA PRO A 16 2.08 -4.16 2.58
C PRO A 16 0.94 -4.95 3.27
N ASN A 17 1.16 -6.24 3.55
CA ASN A 17 0.16 -7.09 4.17
C ASN A 17 -0.08 -6.73 5.65
N SER A 18 0.98 -6.42 6.39
CA SER A 18 0.88 -5.92 7.78
C SER A 18 0.14 -4.58 7.84
N PHE A 19 0.42 -3.68 6.88
CA PHE A 19 -0.33 -2.43 6.76
C PHE A 19 -1.80 -2.70 6.44
N GLY A 20 -2.11 -3.62 5.51
CA GLY A 20 -3.48 -3.99 5.16
C GLY A 20 -4.28 -4.51 6.37
N LYS A 21 -3.67 -5.34 7.21
CA LYS A 21 -4.30 -5.82 8.46
C LYS A 21 -4.65 -4.67 9.41
N LYS A 22 -3.71 -3.73 9.60
CA LYS A 22 -3.92 -2.55 10.45
C LYS A 22 -4.98 -1.62 9.85
N LEU A 23 -4.97 -1.43 8.54
CA LEU A 23 -6.00 -0.65 7.85
C LEU A 23 -7.39 -1.22 8.10
N ILE A 24 -7.59 -2.53 7.91
CA ILE A 24 -8.87 -3.20 8.18
C ILE A 24 -9.29 -2.99 9.63
N LYS A 25 -8.37 -3.23 10.59
CA LYS A 25 -8.63 -3.05 12.02
C LYS A 25 -9.17 -1.66 12.33
N TYR A 26 -8.45 -0.62 11.91
CA TYR A 26 -8.81 0.76 12.28
C TYR A 26 -9.98 1.33 11.48
N MET A 27 -10.11 0.98 10.21
CA MET A 27 -11.22 1.45 9.38
C MET A 27 -12.55 0.78 9.75
N SER A 28 -12.54 -0.42 10.35
CA SER A 28 -13.75 -1.06 10.84
C SER A 28 -14.43 -0.25 11.96
N TYR A 29 -13.66 0.48 12.78
CA TYR A 29 -14.19 1.41 13.78
C TYR A 29 -14.96 2.60 13.16
N LEU A 30 -14.72 2.88 11.87
CA LEU A 30 -15.40 3.91 11.09
C LEU A 30 -16.55 3.36 10.23
N ASN A 31 -17.03 2.15 10.53
CA ASN A 31 -18.08 1.45 9.77
C ASN A 31 -17.72 1.22 8.29
N VAL A 32 -16.43 1.04 7.99
CA VAL A 32 -15.95 0.59 6.67
C VAL A 32 -15.95 -0.94 6.65
N GLN A 33 -16.53 -1.50 5.61
CA GLN A 33 -16.52 -2.95 5.35
C GLN A 33 -15.50 -3.26 4.26
N PHE A 34 -14.89 -4.45 4.36
CA PHE A 34 -13.90 -4.90 3.40
C PHE A 34 -14.32 -6.18 2.69
N ASP A 35 -13.85 -6.36 1.46
CA ASP A 35 -14.01 -7.58 0.64
C ASP A 35 -15.47 -8.01 0.48
N THR A 36 -16.31 -7.05 0.11
CA THR A 36 -17.73 -7.25 -0.13
C THR A 36 -18.01 -7.60 -1.61
N ASN A 37 -19.17 -8.22 -1.87
CA ASN A 37 -19.61 -8.51 -3.25
C ASN A 37 -19.99 -7.25 -4.05
N LYS A 38 -20.19 -6.12 -3.37
CA LYS A 38 -20.54 -4.83 -3.96
C LYS A 38 -19.67 -3.74 -3.36
N PRO A 39 -18.43 -3.58 -3.81
CA PRO A 39 -17.56 -2.52 -3.34
C PRO A 39 -18.02 -1.16 -3.87
N ASP A 40 -17.81 -0.13 -3.07
CA ASP A 40 -17.92 1.27 -3.51
C ASP A 40 -16.60 1.72 -4.17
N VAL A 41 -15.48 1.05 -3.81
CA VAL A 41 -14.14 1.38 -4.27
C VAL A 41 -13.19 0.18 -4.17
N TYR A 42 -12.23 0.10 -5.08
CA TYR A 42 -11.06 -0.79 -4.98
C TYR A 42 -9.85 -0.02 -4.45
N LEU A 43 -9.17 -0.59 -3.48
CA LEU A 43 -7.87 -0.12 -3.00
C LEU A 43 -6.81 -1.18 -3.30
N CYS A 44 -5.96 -0.89 -4.26
CA CYS A 44 -4.90 -1.77 -4.70
C CYS A 44 -3.56 -1.39 -4.05
N PHE A 45 -2.84 -2.37 -3.53
CA PHE A 45 -1.48 -2.20 -3.02
C PHE A 45 -0.47 -2.58 -4.10
N ILE A 46 0.34 -1.60 -4.51
CA ILE A 46 1.42 -1.72 -5.48
C ILE A 46 0.88 -1.93 -6.89
N GLU A 47 0.26 -3.07 -7.17
CA GLU A 47 -0.19 -3.42 -8.52
C GLU A 47 -1.46 -4.29 -8.49
N SER A 48 -2.24 -4.24 -9.56
CA SER A 48 -3.43 -5.08 -9.75
C SER A 48 -3.26 -6.06 -10.90
N GLY A 49 -3.89 -7.23 -10.76
CA GLY A 49 -4.05 -8.20 -11.84
C GLY A 49 -5.16 -7.85 -12.85
N LYS A 50 -6.08 -6.94 -12.50
CA LYS A 50 -7.21 -6.54 -13.35
C LYS A 50 -6.83 -5.38 -14.28
N SER A 51 -7.51 -5.29 -15.41
CA SER A 51 -7.34 -4.22 -16.40
C SER A 51 -8.51 -3.23 -16.43
N GLN A 52 -9.64 -3.57 -15.82
CA GLN A 52 -10.85 -2.76 -15.79
C GLN A 52 -11.57 -2.89 -14.45
N TYR A 53 -12.25 -1.82 -14.06
CA TYR A 53 -13.00 -1.71 -12.82
C TYR A 53 -14.36 -1.07 -13.11
N ASP A 54 -15.38 -1.52 -12.40
CA ASP A 54 -16.76 -1.02 -12.44
C ASP A 54 -17.02 0.09 -11.42
N VAL A 55 -16.12 0.26 -10.47
CA VAL A 55 -16.12 1.33 -9.47
C VAL A 55 -14.70 1.91 -9.35
N PRO A 56 -14.49 3.09 -8.73
CA PRO A 56 -13.18 3.72 -8.67
C PRO A 56 -12.08 2.83 -8.11
N LEU A 57 -10.91 2.89 -8.74
CA LEU A 57 -9.67 2.25 -8.30
C LEU A 57 -8.72 3.28 -7.71
N TYR A 58 -8.27 3.06 -6.49
CA TYR A 58 -7.15 3.78 -5.90
C TYR A 58 -5.95 2.86 -5.74
N GLN A 59 -4.78 3.35 -6.18
CA GLN A 59 -3.53 2.62 -6.04
C GLN A 59 -2.70 3.23 -4.92
N ARG A 60 -2.30 2.41 -3.94
CA ARG A 60 -1.35 2.79 -2.90
C ARG A 60 0.04 2.33 -3.29
N LEU A 61 0.99 3.29 -3.36
CA LEU A 61 2.36 3.04 -3.77
C LEU A 61 3.36 3.38 -2.67
N ASP A 62 4.18 2.39 -2.33
CA ASP A 62 5.29 2.50 -1.39
C ASP A 62 6.57 2.95 -2.09
N GLY A 63 6.74 2.52 -3.34
CA GLY A 63 7.89 2.78 -4.18
C GLY A 63 7.80 2.02 -5.50
N ILE A 64 8.88 2.07 -6.25
CA ILE A 64 9.08 1.33 -7.50
C ILE A 64 10.48 0.72 -7.53
N TYR A 65 10.68 -0.27 -8.38
CA TYR A 65 12.00 -0.83 -8.63
C TYR A 65 12.84 0.17 -9.44
N PHE A 66 14.04 0.48 -8.99
CA PHE A 66 14.99 1.39 -9.65
C PHE A 66 16.45 0.91 -9.63
N ASN A 67 16.68 -0.31 -9.12
CA ASN A 67 18.02 -0.89 -9.06
C ASN A 67 18.45 -1.39 -10.45
N THR A 68 19.50 -0.81 -10.99
CA THR A 68 20.06 -1.15 -12.32
C THR A 68 20.61 -2.57 -12.43
N ARG A 69 20.80 -3.28 -11.31
CA ARG A 69 21.18 -4.69 -11.31
C ARG A 69 20.00 -5.64 -11.56
N GLN A 70 18.78 -5.10 -11.61
CA GLN A 70 17.55 -5.83 -11.86
C GLN A 70 16.89 -5.32 -13.13
N ASN A 71 16.05 -6.14 -13.76
CA ASN A 71 15.22 -5.68 -14.86
C ASN A 71 14.02 -4.88 -14.33
N TYR A 72 14.30 -3.65 -13.85
CA TYR A 72 13.30 -2.78 -13.23
C TYR A 72 12.19 -2.38 -14.21
N ASN A 73 12.44 -2.35 -15.52
CA ASN A 73 11.40 -2.05 -16.51
C ASN A 73 10.31 -3.13 -16.51
N THR A 74 10.72 -4.40 -16.53
CA THR A 74 9.77 -5.51 -16.45
C THR A 74 9.05 -5.55 -15.10
N GLN A 75 9.79 -5.36 -14.00
CA GLN A 75 9.21 -5.35 -12.66
C GLN A 75 8.22 -4.20 -12.45
N ASN A 76 8.49 -3.04 -13.02
CA ASN A 76 7.60 -1.88 -12.92
C ASN A 76 6.44 -1.89 -13.95
N ALA A 77 6.44 -2.78 -14.93
CA ALA A 77 5.47 -2.72 -16.03
C ALA A 77 4.02 -2.79 -15.54
N ASN A 78 3.72 -3.74 -14.64
CA ASN A 78 2.38 -3.90 -14.10
C ASN A 78 2.02 -2.81 -13.09
N ILE A 79 2.98 -2.35 -12.28
CA ILE A 79 2.80 -1.21 -11.37
C ILE A 79 2.41 0.04 -12.17
N LYS A 80 3.15 0.32 -13.27
CA LYS A 80 2.89 1.46 -14.16
C LYS A 80 1.56 1.33 -14.90
N ARG A 81 1.18 0.12 -15.32
CA ARG A 81 -0.13 -0.13 -15.91
C ARG A 81 -1.25 0.21 -14.93
N THR A 82 -1.16 -0.28 -13.69
CA THR A 82 -2.12 0.03 -12.63
C THR A 82 -2.17 1.53 -12.34
N TYR A 83 -1.00 2.20 -12.30
CA TYR A 83 -0.89 3.65 -12.11
C TYR A 83 -1.68 4.44 -13.15
N LYS A 84 -1.64 4.00 -14.41
CA LYS A 84 -2.32 4.70 -15.52
C LYS A 84 -3.84 4.51 -15.54
N ILE A 85 -4.35 3.44 -14.97
CA ILE A 85 -5.79 3.14 -14.96
C ILE A 85 -6.46 3.51 -13.63
N ALA A 86 -5.69 3.85 -12.60
CA ALA A 86 -6.22 4.23 -11.31
C ALA A 86 -6.89 5.62 -11.38
N ASP A 87 -7.99 5.79 -10.66
CA ASP A 87 -8.69 7.07 -10.50
C ASP A 87 -7.97 7.99 -9.50
N GLY A 88 -7.09 7.44 -8.67
CA GLY A 88 -6.27 8.21 -7.76
C GLY A 88 -5.11 7.40 -7.17
N ILE A 89 -4.06 8.11 -6.78
CA ILE A 89 -2.83 7.54 -6.26
C ILE A 89 -2.60 8.02 -4.83
N ILE A 90 -2.33 7.07 -3.93
CA ILE A 90 -1.93 7.32 -2.55
C ILE A 90 -0.45 7.00 -2.40
N PHE A 91 0.36 8.01 -2.22
CA PHE A 91 1.79 7.84 -1.89
C PHE A 91 1.99 7.81 -0.38
N GLN A 92 2.97 7.05 0.09
CA GLN A 92 3.26 7.02 1.53
C GLN A 92 4.28 8.10 1.97
N SER A 93 4.91 8.82 1.05
CA SER A 93 5.84 9.91 1.35
C SER A 93 6.05 10.84 0.15
N GLU A 94 6.58 12.03 0.40
CA GLU A 94 7.01 12.96 -0.65
C GLU A 94 8.12 12.35 -1.52
N PHE A 95 9.02 11.57 -0.91
CA PHE A 95 10.04 10.85 -1.65
C PHE A 95 9.44 9.86 -2.66
N SER A 96 8.47 9.04 -2.22
CA SER A 96 7.77 8.10 -3.10
C SER A 96 7.07 8.83 -4.24
N LYS A 97 6.36 9.93 -3.94
CA LYS A 97 5.70 10.76 -4.96
C LYS A 97 6.70 11.27 -5.99
N THR A 98 7.77 11.94 -5.55
CA THR A 98 8.79 12.50 -6.44
C THR A 98 9.44 11.43 -7.33
N LEU A 99 9.79 10.28 -6.75
CA LEU A 99 10.40 9.18 -7.49
C LEU A 99 9.45 8.62 -8.55
N ILE A 100 8.20 8.34 -8.16
CA ILE A 100 7.23 7.69 -9.03
C ILE A 100 6.77 8.61 -10.14
N THR A 101 6.48 9.88 -9.87
CA THR A 101 6.12 10.85 -10.90
C THR A 101 7.24 11.09 -11.90
N LYS A 102 8.49 11.10 -11.46
CA LYS A 102 9.65 11.16 -12.36
C LYS A 102 9.68 10.01 -13.37
N TRP A 103 9.28 8.80 -12.99
CA TRP A 103 9.38 7.60 -13.82
C TRP A 103 8.09 7.25 -14.56
N PHE A 104 6.93 7.54 -13.97
CA PHE A 104 5.63 7.17 -14.55
C PHE A 104 4.90 8.34 -15.17
N GLY A 105 5.28 9.58 -14.84
CA GLY A 105 4.61 10.82 -15.20
C GLY A 105 3.72 11.35 -14.10
N GLU A 106 3.21 12.56 -14.28
CA GLU A 106 2.24 13.16 -13.36
C GLU A 106 0.90 12.41 -13.40
N HIS A 107 0.16 12.47 -12.30
CA HIS A 107 -1.19 11.95 -12.17
C HIS A 107 -2.07 13.03 -11.53
N ASP A 108 -3.26 13.29 -12.13
CA ASP A 108 -4.12 14.42 -11.77
C ASP A 108 -4.70 14.33 -10.36
N ASN A 109 -4.93 13.10 -9.88
CA ASN A 109 -5.52 12.86 -8.55
C ASN A 109 -4.50 12.13 -7.66
N THR A 110 -3.82 12.86 -6.80
CA THR A 110 -2.81 12.28 -5.90
C THR A 110 -2.93 12.81 -4.49
N THR A 111 -2.59 11.96 -3.52
CA THR A 111 -2.46 12.34 -2.11
C THR A 111 -1.28 11.64 -1.46
N ILE A 112 -0.79 12.20 -0.35
CA ILE A 112 0.23 11.56 0.49
C ILE A 112 -0.41 11.22 1.82
N ILE A 113 -0.36 9.93 2.17
CA ILE A 113 -0.81 9.42 3.46
C ILE A 113 0.34 8.62 4.06
N HIS A 114 0.98 9.20 5.08
CA HIS A 114 2.07 8.54 5.78
C HIS A 114 1.60 7.30 6.53
N ASN A 115 2.47 6.32 6.67
CA ASN A 115 2.19 5.17 7.50
C ASN A 115 2.12 5.60 8.97
N GLY A 116 1.06 5.19 9.64
CA GLY A 116 0.93 5.33 11.08
C GLY A 116 1.61 4.18 11.83
N ALA A 117 1.80 4.36 13.12
CA ALA A 117 2.21 3.30 14.04
C ALA A 117 1.00 2.75 14.80
N ASP A 118 0.99 1.44 15.06
CA ASP A 118 0.00 0.81 15.93
C ASP A 118 0.46 0.98 17.39
N LEU A 119 -0.11 1.95 18.09
CA LEU A 119 0.26 2.25 19.49
C LEU A 119 -0.05 1.11 20.45
N GLU A 120 -1.09 0.32 20.20
CA GLU A 120 -1.41 -0.85 21.01
C GLU A 120 -0.30 -1.91 20.88
N GLU A 121 0.16 -2.16 19.64
CA GLU A 121 1.25 -3.08 19.38
C GLU A 121 2.57 -2.60 20.03
N ILE A 122 2.89 -1.32 19.87
CA ILE A 122 4.11 -0.72 20.49
C ILE A 122 4.07 -0.83 22.00
N ASN A 123 2.94 -0.45 22.62
CA ASN A 123 2.81 -0.43 24.07
C ASN A 123 2.74 -1.85 24.70
N SER A 124 2.37 -2.86 23.91
CA SER A 124 2.35 -4.26 24.36
C SER A 124 3.68 -4.99 24.17
N THR A 125 4.67 -4.35 23.51
CA THR A 125 5.98 -4.94 23.27
C THR A 125 6.85 -4.80 24.52
N GLU A 126 7.33 -5.93 25.05
CA GLU A 126 8.29 -5.93 26.15
C GLU A 126 9.62 -5.30 25.72
N PRO A 127 10.23 -4.45 26.55
CA PRO A 127 11.55 -3.91 26.29
C PRO A 127 12.59 -5.02 26.14
N LEU A 128 13.51 -4.88 25.19
CA LEU A 128 14.66 -5.77 25.10
C LEU A 128 15.52 -5.62 26.36
N GLU A 129 15.87 -6.74 26.98
CA GLU A 129 16.84 -6.74 28.07
C GLU A 129 18.22 -6.29 27.52
N ASN A 130 18.93 -5.49 28.30
CA ASN A 130 20.26 -4.97 27.91
C ASN A 130 21.26 -6.08 27.53
N SER A 131 21.13 -7.27 28.12
CA SER A 131 21.95 -8.44 27.77
C SER A 131 21.78 -8.95 26.33
N THR A 132 20.72 -8.51 25.65
CA THR A 132 20.46 -8.88 24.23
C THR A 132 21.12 -7.90 23.28
N LEU A 133 21.35 -6.66 23.71
CA LEU A 133 21.99 -5.62 22.88
C LEU A 133 23.50 -5.82 22.73
N ASP A 134 24.13 -6.49 23.69
CA ASP A 134 25.58 -6.78 23.67
C ASP A 134 25.98 -7.90 22.68
N LYS A 135 25.01 -8.48 21.97
CA LYS A 135 25.24 -9.57 21.00
C LYS A 135 25.27 -9.12 19.53
N TYR A 136 25.07 -7.83 19.27
CA TYR A 136 25.10 -7.21 17.94
C TYR A 136 26.08 -6.03 17.93
#